data_61e38a7ab40c9a8654e826b921a3bc3c
#
_entry.id   61e38a7ab40c9a8654e826b921a3bc3c
#
_cell.length_a   1.000
_cell.length_b   1.000
_cell.length_c   1.000
_cell.angle_alpha   90.00
_cell.angle_beta   90.00
_cell.angle_gamma   90.00
#
_symmetry.space_group_name_H-M   'P 1'
#
loop_
_entity.id
_entity.type
_entity.pdbx_description
1 polymer ?
#
loop_
_entity_poly.entity_id
_entity_poly.type
_entity_poly.pdbx_seq_one_letter_code
_entity_poly.pdbx_strand_id
1 'polypeptide(L)'
;MTSNRILQLEDLLKREISQIILSKVKDDRFKSFNIIDVKVASDLSSAKVYFSIINGNESDVPEIKFLEKFSSMIRSQVASEVVLKKVPKLKFVYDNTLYEANSIDDLLKSLNE
;
A
#
# COMPACT_ATOMS: atom_id res chain seq x y z
N MET A 1 -13.88 7.88 -15.53
CA MET A 1 -12.85 6.96 -16.05
C MET A 1 -11.47 7.39 -15.61
N THR A 2 -10.68 6.45 -15.15
CA THR A 2 -9.28 6.71 -14.79
C THR A 2 -8.45 6.78 -16.07
N SER A 3 -7.63 7.83 -16.21
CA SER A 3 -6.78 8.00 -17.40
C SER A 3 -5.63 6.97 -17.40
N ASN A 4 -5.11 6.64 -18.56
CA ASN A 4 -3.94 5.77 -18.70
C ASN A 4 -2.73 6.32 -17.95
N ARG A 5 -2.59 7.63 -17.90
CA ARG A 5 -1.50 8.29 -17.19
C ARG A 5 -1.56 8.02 -15.69
N ILE A 6 -2.77 8.09 -15.11
CA ILE A 6 -2.98 7.78 -13.69
C ILE A 6 -2.69 6.31 -13.43
N LEU A 7 -3.18 5.40 -14.28
CA LEU A 7 -2.91 3.96 -14.13
C LEU A 7 -1.41 3.64 -14.19
N GLN A 8 -0.68 4.28 -15.11
CA GLN A 8 0.77 4.12 -15.21
C GLN A 8 1.48 4.62 -13.95
N LEU A 9 1.04 5.74 -13.40
CA LEU A 9 1.59 6.29 -12.16
C LEU A 9 1.30 5.37 -10.98
N GLU A 10 0.10 4.83 -10.89
CA GLU A 10 -0.28 3.88 -9.84
C GLU A 10 0.60 2.63 -9.89
N ASP A 11 0.83 2.08 -11.08
CA ASP A 11 1.71 0.92 -11.27
C ASP A 11 3.14 1.23 -10.88
N LEU A 12 3.64 2.39 -11.29
CA LEU A 12 4.99 2.84 -10.96
C LEU A 12 5.16 2.97 -9.44
N LEU A 13 4.22 3.65 -8.78
CA LEU A 13 4.27 3.85 -7.34
C LEU A 13 4.20 2.52 -6.59
N LYS A 14 3.32 1.62 -7.01
CA LYS A 14 3.20 0.30 -6.39
C LYS A 14 4.53 -0.45 -6.45
N ARG A 15 5.17 -0.46 -7.61
CA ARG A 15 6.44 -1.15 -7.82
C ARG A 15 7.57 -0.52 -6.99
N GLU A 16 7.69 0.79 -7.05
CA GLU A 16 8.76 1.51 -6.34
C GLU A 16 8.59 1.40 -4.81
N ILE A 17 7.38 1.58 -4.31
CA ILE A 17 7.11 1.46 -2.87
C ILE A 17 7.42 0.03 -2.39
N SER A 18 6.98 -0.98 -3.14
CA SER A 18 7.25 -2.38 -2.79
C SER A 18 8.76 -2.66 -2.74
N GLN A 19 9.51 -2.17 -3.72
CA GLN A 19 10.96 -2.30 -3.78
C GLN A 19 11.66 -1.63 -2.60
N ILE A 20 11.22 -0.44 -2.25
CA ILE A 20 11.79 0.32 -1.13
C ILE A 20 11.56 -0.44 0.18
N ILE A 21 10.36 -0.97 0.39
CA ILE A 21 10.05 -1.75 1.60
C ILE A 21 10.96 -2.97 1.68
N LEU A 22 11.16 -3.68 0.59
CA LEU A 22 12.00 -4.88 0.56
C LEU A 22 13.48 -4.58 0.79
N SER A 23 13.98 -3.47 0.23
CA SER A 23 15.43 -3.22 0.17
C SER A 23 15.94 -2.22 1.21
N LYS A 24 15.11 -1.29 1.67
CA LYS A 24 15.57 -0.18 2.51
C LYS A 24 14.92 -0.08 3.87
N VAL A 25 13.79 -0.75 4.09
CA VAL A 25 13.08 -0.71 5.37
C VAL A 25 13.64 -1.78 6.30
N LYS A 26 14.12 -1.34 7.47
CA LYS A 26 14.68 -2.24 8.49
C LYS A 26 13.79 -2.37 9.72
N ASP A 27 12.79 -1.51 9.86
CA ASP A 27 11.89 -1.53 11.01
C ASP A 27 10.89 -2.68 10.84
N ASP A 28 10.91 -3.62 11.76
CA ASP A 28 10.07 -4.83 11.71
C ASP A 28 8.58 -4.51 11.64
N ARG A 29 8.16 -3.37 12.18
CA ARG A 29 6.74 -2.97 12.14
C ARG A 29 6.24 -2.77 10.71
N PHE A 30 7.12 -2.39 9.78
CA PHE A 30 6.76 -2.07 8.40
C PHE A 30 7.29 -3.07 7.38
N LYS A 31 8.25 -3.90 7.79
CA LYS A 31 8.92 -4.84 6.91
C LYS A 31 7.96 -5.91 6.37
N SER A 32 6.90 -6.20 7.13
CA SER A 32 5.88 -7.19 6.76
C SER A 32 4.75 -6.63 5.91
N PHE A 33 4.83 -5.34 5.55
CA PHE A 33 3.81 -4.73 4.71
C PHE A 33 3.87 -5.30 3.30
N ASN A 34 2.73 -5.78 2.82
CA ASN A 34 2.56 -6.21 1.44
C ASN A 34 1.68 -5.17 0.74
N ILE A 35 2.19 -4.52 -0.29
CA ILE A 35 1.45 -3.49 -1.00
C ILE A 35 0.51 -4.17 -1.99
N ILE A 36 -0.78 -3.96 -1.78
CA ILE A 36 -1.84 -4.58 -2.59
C ILE A 36 -2.17 -3.73 -3.80
N ASP A 37 -2.33 -2.43 -3.59
CA ASP A 37 -2.78 -1.52 -4.62
C ASP A 37 -2.42 -0.08 -4.27
N VAL A 38 -2.38 0.78 -5.29
CA VAL A 38 -2.17 2.21 -5.12
C VAL A 38 -3.24 2.93 -5.93
N LYS A 39 -3.96 3.86 -5.31
CA LYS A 39 -4.98 4.68 -5.96
C LYS A 39 -4.61 6.15 -5.86
N VAL A 40 -4.32 6.75 -6.99
CA VAL A 40 -3.92 8.16 -7.07
C VAL A 40 -5.15 9.03 -7.31
N ALA A 41 -5.24 10.15 -6.57
CA ALA A 41 -6.31 11.12 -6.77
C ALA A 41 -6.22 11.75 -8.16
N SER A 42 -7.36 12.14 -8.71
CA SER A 42 -7.43 12.68 -10.09
C SER A 42 -6.56 13.91 -10.30
N ASP A 43 -6.33 14.70 -9.25
CA ASP A 43 -5.48 15.90 -9.31
C ASP A 43 -4.00 15.59 -9.00
N LEU A 44 -3.65 14.32 -8.80
CA LEU A 44 -2.30 13.83 -8.52
C LEU A 44 -1.71 14.33 -7.19
N SER A 45 -2.52 14.92 -6.31
CA SER A 45 -2.03 15.50 -5.04
C SER A 45 -1.76 14.46 -3.97
N SER A 46 -2.47 13.33 -4.02
CA SER A 46 -2.37 12.30 -3.01
C SER A 46 -2.58 10.92 -3.61
N ALA A 47 -2.12 9.91 -2.90
CA ALA A 47 -2.31 8.52 -3.28
C ALA A 47 -2.59 7.70 -2.03
N LYS A 48 -3.56 6.81 -2.11
CA LYS A 48 -3.82 5.81 -1.08
C LYS A 48 -3.03 4.55 -1.42
N VAL A 49 -2.24 4.09 -0.46
CA VAL A 49 -1.42 2.89 -0.60
C VAL A 49 -2.04 1.81 0.27
N TYR A 50 -2.71 0.87 -0.36
CA TYR A 50 -3.39 -0.22 0.35
C TYR A 50 -2.39 -1.32 0.65
N PHE A 51 -2.37 -1.78 1.89
CA PHE A 51 -1.44 -2.80 2.32
C PHE A 51 -2.12 -3.85 3.20
N SER A 52 -1.57 -5.05 3.17
CA SER A 52 -1.85 -6.10 4.15
C SER A 52 -0.57 -6.40 4.92
N ILE A 53 -0.67 -7.20 5.97
CA ILE A 53 0.49 -7.60 6.77
C ILE A 53 0.71 -9.09 6.58
N ILE A 54 1.89 -9.46 6.12
CA ILE A 54 2.26 -10.86 5.87
C ILE A 54 2.26 -11.60 7.21
N ASN A 55 1.46 -12.66 7.29
CA ASN A 55 1.28 -13.46 8.51
C ASN A 55 0.77 -12.65 9.70
N GLY A 56 0.00 -11.59 9.42
CA GLY A 56 -0.55 -10.72 10.45
C GLY A 56 -1.97 -10.30 10.15
N ASN A 57 -2.50 -9.42 10.99
CA ASN A 57 -3.85 -8.92 10.87
C ASN A 57 -3.94 -7.45 11.31
N GLU A 58 -5.16 -6.93 11.42
CA GLU A 58 -5.41 -5.54 11.77
C GLU A 58 -4.73 -5.12 13.08
N SER A 59 -4.60 -6.04 14.05
CA SER A 59 -3.98 -5.72 15.33
C SER A 59 -2.48 -5.43 15.21
N ASP A 60 -1.85 -5.84 14.11
CA ASP A 60 -0.43 -5.59 13.86
C ASP A 60 -0.19 -4.26 13.14
N VAL A 61 -1.24 -3.52 12.79
CA VAL A 61 -1.12 -2.22 12.13
C VAL A 61 -0.56 -1.20 13.12
N PRO A 62 0.55 -0.52 12.78
CA PRO A 62 1.13 0.49 13.66
C PRO A 62 0.18 1.67 13.90
N GLU A 63 0.39 2.40 15.00
CA GLU A 63 -0.37 3.61 15.29
C GLU A 63 -0.21 4.64 14.17
N ILE A 64 -1.23 5.47 13.99
CA ILE A 64 -1.30 6.44 12.89
C ILE A 64 -0.07 7.35 12.83
N LYS A 65 0.45 7.77 13.97
CA LYS A 65 1.63 8.64 14.01
C LYS A 65 2.87 7.97 13.40
N PHE A 66 3.02 6.66 13.57
CA PHE A 66 4.11 5.89 12.98
C PHE A 66 3.89 5.67 11.50
N LEU A 67 2.64 5.42 11.08
CA LEU A 67 2.28 5.30 9.67
C LEU A 67 2.56 6.59 8.92
N GLU A 68 2.26 7.74 9.52
CA GLU A 68 2.50 9.04 8.90
C GLU A 68 4.00 9.29 8.69
N LYS A 69 4.82 8.97 9.69
CA LYS A 69 6.28 9.06 9.56
C LYS A 69 6.80 8.13 8.49
N PHE A 70 6.30 6.91 8.46
CA PHE A 70 6.65 5.92 7.46
C PHE A 70 6.29 6.41 6.05
N SER A 71 5.07 6.94 5.89
CA SER A 71 4.60 7.50 4.63
C SER A 71 5.52 8.60 4.11
N SER A 72 5.94 9.50 5.01
CA SER A 72 6.84 10.60 4.65
C SER A 72 8.22 10.08 4.22
N MET A 73 8.73 9.08 4.93
CA MET A 73 10.01 8.45 4.59
C MET A 73 9.93 7.77 3.22
N ILE A 74 8.89 7.00 2.99
CA ILE A 74 8.70 6.30 1.71
C ILE A 74 8.56 7.31 0.57
N ARG A 75 7.79 8.37 0.78
CA ARG A 75 7.64 9.42 -0.23
C ARG A 75 8.99 10.05 -0.59
N SER A 76 9.82 10.33 0.40
CA SER A 76 11.17 10.87 0.16
C SER A 76 12.03 9.90 -0.64
N GLN A 77 11.95 8.61 -0.34
CA GLN A 77 12.70 7.59 -1.08
C GLN A 77 12.21 7.48 -2.53
N VAL A 78 10.90 7.51 -2.73
CA VAL A 78 10.34 7.50 -4.08
C VAL A 78 10.82 8.72 -4.86
N ALA A 79 10.81 9.89 -4.25
CA ALA A 79 11.28 11.13 -4.89
C ALA A 79 12.73 11.05 -5.30
N SER A 80 13.56 10.31 -4.58
CA SER A 80 14.97 10.14 -4.93
C SER A 80 15.21 9.08 -6.01
N GLU A 81 14.27 8.14 -6.17
CA GLU A 81 14.44 6.99 -7.09
C GLU A 81 13.80 7.22 -8.46
N VAL A 82 12.79 8.06 -8.55
CA VAL A 82 12.04 8.28 -9.79
C VAL A 82 12.03 9.75 -10.18
N VAL A 83 12.01 9.98 -11.50
CA VAL A 83 11.91 11.33 -12.05
C VAL A 83 10.43 11.66 -12.23
N LEU A 84 9.85 12.29 -11.22
CA LEU A 84 8.48 12.78 -11.26
C LEU A 84 8.48 14.26 -10.93
N LYS A 85 7.63 15.00 -11.60
CA LYS A 85 7.48 16.43 -11.36
C LYS A 85 7.06 16.71 -9.92
N LYS A 86 6.21 15.84 -9.39
CA LYS A 86 5.73 15.90 -8.02
C LYS A 86 5.30 14.51 -7.61
N VAL A 87 5.81 14.04 -6.45
CA VAL A 87 5.37 12.77 -5.87
C VAL A 87 4.13 13.03 -5.03
N PRO A 88 3.02 12.32 -5.26
CA PRO A 88 1.81 12.51 -4.44
C PRO A 88 2.10 12.26 -2.96
N LYS A 89 1.33 12.92 -2.11
CA LYS A 89 1.35 12.61 -0.68
C LYS A 89 0.78 11.20 -0.48
N LEU A 90 1.54 10.33 0.19
CA LEU A 90 1.13 8.94 0.39
C LEU A 90 0.35 8.78 1.68
N LYS A 91 -0.72 8.00 1.62
CA LYS A 91 -1.49 7.61 2.80
C LYS A 91 -1.63 6.10 2.79
N PHE A 92 -1.03 5.44 3.78
CA PHE A 92 -1.11 3.98 3.93
C PHE A 92 -2.42 3.60 4.57
N VAL A 93 -3.15 2.69 3.94
CA VAL A 93 -4.46 2.22 4.37
C VAL A 93 -4.43 0.70 4.48
N TYR A 94 -4.73 0.19 5.67
CA TYR A 94 -4.83 -1.25 5.85
C TYR A 94 -6.02 -1.78 5.07
N ASP A 95 -5.79 -2.82 4.30
CA ASP A 95 -6.82 -3.46 3.49
C ASP A 95 -7.01 -4.90 3.98
N ASN A 96 -8.18 -5.19 4.52
CA ASN A 96 -8.54 -6.51 5.01
C ASN A 96 -9.36 -7.32 3.99
N THR A 97 -9.43 -6.86 2.75
CA THR A 97 -10.25 -7.50 1.72
C THR A 97 -9.87 -8.96 1.51
N LEU A 98 -8.57 -9.29 1.53
CA LEU A 98 -8.12 -10.68 1.40
C LEU A 98 -8.61 -11.55 2.55
N TYR A 99 -8.58 -11.02 3.76
CA TYR A 99 -9.09 -11.73 4.94
C TYR A 99 -10.60 -11.95 4.83
N GLU A 100 -11.33 -10.92 4.45
CA GLU A 100 -12.77 -11.01 4.24
C GLU A 100 -13.12 -11.97 3.09
N ALA A 101 -12.37 -11.91 2.00
CA ALA A 101 -12.56 -12.82 0.86
C ALA A 101 -12.33 -14.27 1.28
N ASN A 102 -11.28 -14.56 2.04
CA ASN A 102 -11.02 -15.89 2.55
C ASN A 102 -12.15 -16.38 3.45
N SER A 103 -12.67 -15.51 4.30
CA SER A 103 -13.82 -15.83 5.16
C SER A 103 -15.07 -16.13 4.35
N ILE A 104 -15.32 -15.39 3.28
CA ILE A 104 -16.42 -15.60 2.36
C ILE A 104 -16.24 -16.94 1.63
N ASP A 105 -15.04 -17.23 1.14
CA ASP A 105 -14.73 -18.49 0.46
C ASP A 105 -15.00 -19.69 1.39
N ASP A 106 -14.56 -19.60 2.63
CA ASP A 106 -14.79 -20.63 3.63
C ASP A 106 -16.27 -20.82 3.88
N LEU A 107 -17.03 -19.73 3.95
CA LEU A 107 -18.47 -19.77 4.13
C LEU A 107 -19.16 -20.44 2.93
N LEU A 108 -18.74 -20.08 1.72
CA LEU A 108 -19.28 -20.67 0.49
C LEU A 108 -18.97 -22.16 0.41
N LYS A 109 -17.80 -22.58 0.81
CA LYS A 109 -17.43 -24.01 0.87
C LYS A 109 -18.33 -24.75 1.86
N SER A 110 -18.59 -24.17 3.02
CA SER A 110 -19.48 -24.73 4.01
C SER A 110 -20.90 -24.90 3.49
N LEU A 111 -21.37 -23.96 2.69
CA LEU A 111 -22.72 -23.99 2.11
C LEU A 111 -22.88 -25.02 0.98
N ASN A 112 -21.77 -25.38 0.33
CA ASN A 112 -21.78 -26.33 -0.79
C ASN A 112 -21.48 -27.77 -0.38
N GLU A 113 -21.21 -28.01 0.88
CA GLU A 113 -20.96 -29.35 1.41
C GLU A 113 -22.24 -30.09 1.76
#